data_fa860f2683bd6b584dec55991cfb40c0
#
_entry.id   fa860f2683bd6b584dec55991cfb40c0
#
_cell.length_a   1.000
_cell.length_b   1.000
_cell.length_c   1.000
_cell.angle_alpha   90.00
_cell.angle_beta   90.00
_cell.angle_gamma   90.00
#
_symmetry.space_group_name_H-M   'P 1'
#
loop_
_entity.id
_entity.type
_entity.pdbx_description
1 polymer ?
#
loop_
_entity_poly.entity_id
_entity_poly.type
_entity_poly.pdbx_seq_one_letter_code
_entity_poly.pdbx_strand_id
1 'polypeptide(L)'
;MVTGVGSGLGKFIHNSLPNSIGIDRSNHAKIMREAKSQSYDLIIHCAFDPKHHVEDYYKYFKDNLQFTQELLEIPHKKFIYLSTIDVYREENSIYKFTKLMAESIVENNCINHLIVRCSALLGPTMRENTFLKLMNKTLTKTGLSKDSEFNYVLYEDIYEFFVQANNKNLVGIFNLVSKDNISLQQVSDYFGCTPQFGDFIYTTPFHISNAVRMYINGSEFLSNRLK
;
A
#
# COMPACT_ATOMS: atom_id res chain seq x y z
N MET A 1 -11.63 -9.34 -8.58
CA MET A 1 -11.30 -9.87 -7.23
C MET A 1 -10.42 -8.87 -6.50
N VAL A 2 -10.58 -8.69 -5.18
CA VAL A 2 -9.75 -7.80 -4.35
C VAL A 2 -9.29 -8.59 -3.12
N THR A 3 -8.01 -8.51 -2.75
CA THR A 3 -7.50 -9.13 -1.54
C THR A 3 -7.20 -8.11 -0.44
N GLY A 4 -7.15 -8.55 0.82
CA GLY A 4 -6.91 -7.67 1.97
C GLY A 4 -8.13 -6.84 2.37
N VAL A 5 -9.34 -7.36 2.13
CA VAL A 5 -10.59 -6.60 2.33
C VAL A 5 -11.01 -6.45 3.79
N GLY A 6 -10.30 -7.04 4.73
CA GLY A 6 -10.58 -6.89 6.17
C GLY A 6 -10.32 -5.46 6.70
N SER A 7 -9.39 -4.70 6.10
CA SER A 7 -9.03 -3.34 6.53
C SER A 7 -8.23 -2.63 5.43
N GLY A 8 -7.96 -1.34 5.62
CA GLY A 8 -7.04 -0.57 4.78
C GLY A 8 -7.55 -0.39 3.34
N LEU A 9 -6.61 -0.20 2.42
CA LEU A 9 -6.91 0.09 1.02
C LEU A 9 -7.75 -1.03 0.35
N GLY A 10 -7.45 -2.30 0.64
CA GLY A 10 -8.21 -3.43 0.07
C GLY A 10 -9.69 -3.39 0.42
N LYS A 11 -10.02 -3.03 1.69
CA LYS A 11 -11.42 -2.84 2.11
C LYS A 11 -12.06 -1.66 1.40
N PHE A 12 -11.36 -0.54 1.28
CA PHE A 12 -11.85 0.64 0.60
C PHE A 12 -12.16 0.33 -0.88
N ILE A 13 -11.23 -0.28 -1.60
CA ILE A 13 -11.40 -0.65 -3.01
C ILE A 13 -12.56 -1.62 -3.19
N HIS A 14 -12.64 -2.66 -2.34
CA HIS A 14 -13.73 -3.63 -2.41
C HIS A 14 -15.09 -2.97 -2.25
N ASN A 15 -15.23 -2.06 -1.30
CA ASN A 15 -16.47 -1.31 -1.08
C ASN A 15 -16.81 -0.35 -2.24
N SER A 16 -15.80 0.12 -2.98
CA SER A 16 -15.97 1.05 -4.10
C SER A 16 -16.20 0.35 -5.44
N LEU A 17 -15.90 -0.96 -5.53
CA LEU A 17 -16.07 -1.75 -6.76
C LEU A 17 -17.34 -2.61 -6.68
N PRO A 18 -18.40 -2.29 -7.43
CA PRO A 18 -19.60 -3.13 -7.47
C PRO A 18 -19.25 -4.54 -8.00
N ASN A 19 -19.86 -5.55 -7.41
CA ASN A 19 -19.70 -6.97 -7.77
C ASN A 19 -18.27 -7.53 -7.60
N SER A 20 -17.42 -6.87 -6.84
CA SER A 20 -16.10 -7.42 -6.54
C SER A 20 -16.19 -8.59 -5.54
N ILE A 21 -15.33 -9.59 -5.72
CA ILE A 21 -15.15 -10.69 -4.75
C ILE A 21 -14.00 -10.29 -3.84
N GLY A 22 -14.27 -10.19 -2.53
CA GLY A 22 -13.29 -9.83 -1.52
C GLY A 22 -12.67 -11.05 -0.85
N ILE A 23 -11.34 -11.07 -0.74
CA ILE A 23 -10.59 -12.10 -0.01
C ILE A 23 -9.95 -11.51 1.24
N ASP A 24 -10.22 -12.15 2.38
CA ASP A 24 -9.49 -11.94 3.64
C ASP A 24 -9.13 -13.29 4.29
N ARG A 25 -8.56 -13.24 5.51
CA ARG A 25 -8.14 -14.46 6.21
C ARG A 25 -9.29 -15.41 6.54
N SER A 26 -10.52 -14.91 6.70
CA SER A 26 -11.68 -15.70 7.11
C SER A 26 -12.26 -16.56 5.99
N ASN A 27 -12.13 -16.09 4.75
CA ASN A 27 -12.73 -16.74 3.57
C ASN A 27 -11.71 -17.24 2.54
N HIS A 28 -10.42 -17.01 2.77
CA HIS A 28 -9.32 -17.33 1.85
C HIS A 28 -9.40 -18.74 1.28
N ALA A 29 -9.44 -19.79 2.13
CA ALA A 29 -9.38 -21.17 1.66
C ALA A 29 -10.59 -21.57 0.79
N LYS A 30 -11.77 -21.01 1.08
CA LYS A 30 -12.99 -21.24 0.30
C LYS A 30 -12.87 -20.57 -1.07
N ILE A 31 -12.58 -19.25 -1.08
CA ILE A 31 -12.57 -18.47 -2.33
C ILE A 31 -11.45 -18.93 -3.25
N MET A 32 -10.26 -19.24 -2.75
CA MET A 32 -9.15 -19.70 -3.57
C MET A 32 -9.44 -21.04 -4.27
N ARG A 33 -10.22 -21.92 -3.63
CA ARG A 33 -10.67 -23.18 -4.24
C ARG A 33 -11.65 -22.93 -5.40
N GLU A 34 -12.63 -22.04 -5.18
CA GLU A 34 -13.66 -21.70 -6.15
C GLU A 34 -13.09 -20.88 -7.32
N ALA A 35 -12.11 -20.01 -7.04
CA ALA A 35 -11.55 -19.10 -8.02
C ALA A 35 -10.75 -19.78 -9.14
N LYS A 36 -10.14 -20.93 -8.89
CA LYS A 36 -9.35 -21.66 -9.91
C LYS A 36 -10.17 -22.12 -11.12
N SER A 37 -11.48 -22.26 -10.97
CA SER A 37 -12.41 -22.65 -12.06
C SER A 37 -13.08 -21.46 -12.76
N GLN A 38 -12.75 -20.23 -12.38
CA GLN A 38 -13.35 -19.00 -12.90
C GLN A 38 -12.29 -18.11 -13.53
N SER A 39 -12.70 -17.20 -14.41
CA SER A 39 -11.82 -16.17 -14.97
C SER A 39 -12.26 -14.80 -14.48
N TYR A 40 -11.30 -13.96 -14.13
CA TYR A 40 -11.50 -12.61 -13.61
C TYR A 40 -10.98 -11.56 -14.58
N ASP A 41 -11.72 -10.47 -14.77
CA ASP A 41 -11.22 -9.33 -15.54
C ASP A 41 -10.04 -8.66 -14.84
N LEU A 42 -10.09 -8.60 -13.49
CA LEU A 42 -9.11 -7.90 -12.72
C LEU A 42 -8.90 -8.57 -11.35
N ILE A 43 -7.64 -8.77 -10.98
CA ILE A 43 -7.22 -9.10 -9.60
C ILE A 43 -6.46 -7.91 -9.04
N ILE A 44 -6.89 -7.38 -7.89
CA ILE A 44 -6.18 -6.33 -7.14
C ILE A 44 -5.65 -6.93 -5.85
N HIS A 45 -4.34 -7.07 -5.75
CA HIS A 45 -3.67 -7.68 -4.61
C HIS A 45 -3.17 -6.64 -3.63
N CYS A 46 -3.99 -6.32 -2.61
CA CYS A 46 -3.67 -5.41 -1.51
C CYS A 46 -3.29 -6.13 -0.21
N ALA A 47 -3.49 -7.45 -0.13
CA ALA A 47 -3.16 -8.21 1.08
C ALA A 47 -1.66 -8.24 1.29
N PHE A 48 -1.26 -7.96 2.52
CA PHE A 48 0.10 -8.10 3.00
C PHE A 48 0.09 -8.31 4.51
N ASP A 49 0.86 -9.28 5.03
CA ASP A 49 1.07 -9.41 6.46
C ASP A 49 2.27 -8.54 6.89
N PRO A 50 2.03 -7.42 7.62
CA PRO A 50 3.10 -6.55 8.07
C PRO A 50 3.85 -7.10 9.29
N LYS A 51 3.35 -8.19 9.90
CA LYS A 51 3.94 -8.77 11.11
C LYS A 51 5.18 -9.59 10.76
N HIS A 52 6.28 -8.91 10.57
CA HIS A 52 7.60 -9.53 10.48
C HIS A 52 8.14 -9.85 11.88
N HIS A 53 7.50 -10.81 12.57
CA HIS A 53 8.12 -11.39 13.74
C HIS A 53 9.32 -12.21 13.27
N VAL A 54 10.48 -11.81 13.73
CA VAL A 54 11.79 -12.39 13.38
C VAL A 54 11.86 -13.91 13.64
N GLU A 55 10.92 -14.45 14.40
CA GLU A 55 10.86 -15.85 14.80
C GLU A 55 10.18 -16.78 13.77
N ASP A 56 9.41 -16.24 12.81
CA ASP A 56 8.70 -17.08 11.82
C ASP A 56 8.78 -16.50 10.40
N TYR A 57 10.01 -16.49 9.86
CA TYR A 57 10.24 -16.08 8.47
C TYR A 57 9.49 -16.95 7.45
N TYR A 58 9.34 -18.24 7.74
CA TYR A 58 8.63 -19.17 6.86
C TYR A 58 7.16 -18.74 6.69
N LYS A 59 6.49 -18.48 7.83
CA LYS A 59 5.12 -17.99 7.80
C LYS A 59 4.98 -16.65 7.07
N TYR A 60 5.92 -15.73 7.32
CA TYR A 60 5.94 -14.43 6.68
C TYR A 60 6.07 -14.54 5.16
N PHE A 61 6.99 -15.37 4.67
CA PHE A 61 7.15 -15.60 3.24
C PHE A 61 5.94 -16.33 2.65
N LYS A 62 5.39 -17.32 3.33
CA LYS A 62 4.19 -18.00 2.90
C LYS A 62 3.01 -17.04 2.74
N ASP A 63 2.75 -16.22 3.74
CA ASP A 63 1.60 -15.32 3.75
C ASP A 63 1.74 -14.17 2.72
N ASN A 64 2.93 -13.85 2.27
CA ASN A 64 3.16 -12.75 1.34
C ASN A 64 3.59 -13.20 -0.07
N LEU A 65 4.51 -14.15 -0.19
CA LEU A 65 5.03 -14.59 -1.50
C LEU A 65 4.22 -15.74 -2.09
N GLN A 66 3.98 -16.79 -1.32
CA GLN A 66 3.21 -17.93 -1.80
C GLN A 66 1.78 -17.50 -2.15
N PHE A 67 1.15 -16.66 -1.34
CA PHE A 67 -0.18 -16.15 -1.64
C PHE A 67 -0.21 -15.31 -2.93
N THR A 68 0.81 -14.48 -3.17
CA THR A 68 0.94 -13.76 -4.46
C THR A 68 1.02 -14.73 -5.63
N GLN A 69 1.81 -15.80 -5.49
CA GLN A 69 1.97 -16.82 -6.51
C GLN A 69 0.67 -17.59 -6.76
N GLU A 70 -0.03 -17.99 -5.72
CA GLU A 70 -1.33 -18.68 -5.82
C GLU A 70 -2.38 -17.82 -6.53
N LEU A 71 -2.38 -16.50 -6.31
CA LEU A 71 -3.29 -15.57 -7.00
C LEU A 71 -3.00 -15.47 -8.50
N LEU A 72 -1.73 -15.54 -8.90
CA LEU A 72 -1.33 -15.51 -10.30
C LEU A 72 -1.72 -16.79 -11.07
N GLU A 73 -1.94 -17.91 -10.38
CA GLU A 73 -2.48 -19.15 -10.97
C GLU A 73 -3.99 -19.06 -11.32
N ILE A 74 -4.70 -18.07 -10.75
CA ILE A 74 -6.12 -17.86 -11.06
C ILE A 74 -6.22 -17.22 -12.45
N PRO A 75 -7.07 -17.72 -13.38
CA PRO A 75 -7.26 -17.11 -14.69
C PRO A 75 -7.73 -15.65 -14.57
N HIS A 76 -6.98 -14.73 -15.13
CA HIS A 76 -7.29 -13.29 -15.08
C HIS A 76 -6.78 -12.54 -16.32
N LYS A 77 -7.41 -11.39 -16.62
CA LYS A 77 -6.98 -10.52 -17.72
C LYS A 77 -5.93 -9.50 -17.28
N LYS A 78 -6.00 -9.03 -16.04
CA LYS A 78 -5.07 -8.04 -15.47
C LYS A 78 -4.82 -8.30 -14.00
N PHE A 79 -3.58 -8.08 -13.57
CA PHE A 79 -3.15 -8.19 -12.17
C PHE A 79 -2.57 -6.88 -11.67
N ILE A 80 -3.12 -6.31 -10.61
CA ILE A 80 -2.60 -5.12 -9.93
C ILE A 80 -2.00 -5.55 -8.60
N TYR A 81 -0.72 -5.27 -8.40
CA TYR A 81 0.00 -5.55 -7.15
C TYR A 81 0.32 -4.25 -6.40
N LEU A 82 -0.12 -4.15 -5.15
CA LEU A 82 0.21 -3.03 -4.28
C LEU A 82 1.58 -3.24 -3.63
N SER A 83 2.54 -2.46 -4.06
CA SER A 83 3.89 -2.42 -3.50
C SER A 83 4.14 -1.14 -2.70
N THR A 84 5.38 -0.82 -2.42
CA THR A 84 5.79 0.30 -1.58
C THR A 84 7.00 1.02 -2.16
N ILE A 85 7.12 2.33 -1.91
CA ILE A 85 8.33 3.09 -2.20
C ILE A 85 9.51 2.72 -1.28
N ASP A 86 9.27 2.00 -0.18
CA ASP A 86 10.35 1.53 0.70
C ASP A 86 11.31 0.56 0.00
N VAL A 87 10.97 0.05 -1.19
CA VAL A 87 11.91 -0.71 -2.03
C VAL A 87 13.12 0.11 -2.46
N TYR A 88 13.04 1.43 -2.44
CA TYR A 88 14.13 2.36 -2.77
C TYR A 88 15.03 2.70 -1.57
N ARG A 89 14.67 2.30 -0.35
CA ARG A 89 15.51 2.57 0.83
C ARG A 89 16.86 1.90 0.71
N GLU A 90 17.89 2.56 1.22
CA GLU A 90 19.24 1.98 1.29
C GLU A 90 19.30 0.86 2.33
N GLU A 91 18.59 1.04 3.46
CA GLU A 91 18.56 0.03 4.52
C GLU A 91 17.86 -1.24 4.06
N ASN A 92 18.49 -2.35 4.39
CA ASN A 92 17.94 -3.67 4.12
C ASN A 92 16.91 -4.04 5.20
N SER A 93 15.73 -4.45 4.76
CA SER A 93 14.70 -4.99 5.63
C SER A 93 14.01 -6.19 4.98
N ILE A 94 13.52 -7.10 5.80
CA ILE A 94 12.75 -8.24 5.29
C ILE A 94 11.51 -7.77 4.53
N TYR A 95 10.91 -6.66 4.96
CA TYR A 95 9.77 -6.05 4.29
C TYR A 95 10.12 -5.62 2.86
N LYS A 96 11.21 -4.86 2.69
CA LYS A 96 11.72 -4.43 1.37
C LYS A 96 11.98 -5.63 0.47
N PHE A 97 12.74 -6.63 0.94
CA PHE A 97 13.07 -7.80 0.14
C PHE A 97 11.84 -8.60 -0.25
N THR A 98 10.90 -8.78 0.67
CA THR A 98 9.66 -9.53 0.38
C THR A 98 8.83 -8.80 -0.67
N LYS A 99 8.75 -7.47 -0.62
CA LYS A 99 8.06 -6.68 -1.65
C LYS A 99 8.74 -6.82 -3.02
N LEU A 100 10.07 -6.69 -3.09
CA LEU A 100 10.83 -6.88 -4.33
C LEU A 100 10.69 -8.30 -4.90
N MET A 101 10.73 -9.33 -4.06
CA MET A 101 10.51 -10.71 -4.48
C MET A 101 9.09 -10.90 -5.04
N ALA A 102 8.07 -10.35 -4.39
CA ALA A 102 6.70 -10.41 -4.89
C ALA A 102 6.52 -9.65 -6.21
N GLU A 103 7.14 -8.48 -6.36
CA GLU A 103 7.18 -7.75 -7.65
C GLU A 103 7.78 -8.63 -8.75
N SER A 104 8.94 -9.25 -8.49
CA SER A 104 9.59 -10.16 -9.45
C SER A 104 8.73 -11.37 -9.82
N ILE A 105 8.00 -11.95 -8.84
CA ILE A 105 7.03 -13.02 -9.11
C ILE A 105 5.93 -12.51 -10.05
N VAL A 106 5.38 -11.33 -9.82
CA VAL A 106 4.33 -10.75 -10.66
C VAL A 106 4.85 -10.46 -12.08
N GLU A 107 6.00 -9.81 -12.22
CA GLU A 107 6.60 -9.48 -13.51
C GLU A 107 6.88 -10.71 -14.38
N ASN A 108 7.38 -11.79 -13.76
CA ASN A 108 7.75 -13.00 -14.50
C ASN A 108 6.56 -13.93 -14.84
N ASN A 109 5.42 -13.76 -14.15
CA ASN A 109 4.28 -14.67 -14.31
C ASN A 109 3.02 -14.01 -14.90
N CYS A 110 2.99 -12.68 -15.06
CA CYS A 110 1.83 -11.97 -15.59
C CYS A 110 2.26 -10.86 -16.57
N ILE A 111 1.99 -11.04 -17.86
CA ILE A 111 2.33 -10.04 -18.89
C ILE A 111 1.52 -8.74 -18.69
N ASN A 112 0.24 -8.85 -18.37
CA ASN A 112 -0.64 -7.69 -18.13
C ASN A 112 -0.70 -7.32 -16.64
N HIS A 113 0.46 -6.99 -16.08
CA HIS A 113 0.57 -6.57 -14.68
C HIS A 113 0.69 -5.06 -14.52
N LEU A 114 0.28 -4.59 -13.35
CA LEU A 114 0.49 -3.24 -12.87
C LEU A 114 1.02 -3.33 -11.44
N ILE A 115 2.28 -2.97 -11.23
CA ILE A 115 2.90 -2.87 -9.90
C ILE A 115 2.85 -1.43 -9.45
N VAL A 116 2.25 -1.17 -8.29
CA VAL A 116 2.06 0.17 -7.80
C VAL A 116 2.80 0.35 -6.48
N ARG A 117 3.91 1.08 -6.52
CA ARG A 117 4.74 1.43 -5.36
C ARG A 117 4.18 2.69 -4.71
N CYS A 118 3.47 2.52 -3.62
CA CYS A 118 2.82 3.62 -2.90
C CYS A 118 3.68 4.14 -1.75
N SER A 119 3.55 5.44 -1.47
CA SER A 119 3.98 6.05 -0.23
C SER A 119 3.04 5.68 0.93
N ALA A 120 3.12 6.37 2.07
CA ALA A 120 2.24 6.12 3.20
C ALA A 120 0.77 6.39 2.84
N LEU A 121 -0.09 5.44 3.17
CA LEU A 121 -1.47 5.41 2.73
C LEU A 121 -2.42 6.03 3.76
N LEU A 122 -3.27 6.96 3.33
CA LEU A 122 -4.31 7.55 4.15
C LEU A 122 -5.71 7.29 3.56
N GLY A 123 -6.65 6.96 4.44
CA GLY A 123 -8.04 6.75 4.02
C GLY A 123 -8.94 6.28 5.16
N PRO A 124 -10.26 6.19 4.93
CA PRO A 124 -11.27 5.98 5.98
C PRO A 124 -11.17 4.61 6.69
N THR A 125 -10.55 3.63 6.06
CA THR A 125 -10.43 2.26 6.59
C THR A 125 -8.99 1.90 6.97
N MET A 126 -8.10 2.91 7.08
CA MET A 126 -6.69 2.70 7.41
C MET A 126 -6.53 2.05 8.79
N ARG A 127 -5.48 1.25 8.93
CA ARG A 127 -5.08 0.69 10.22
C ARG A 127 -4.48 1.78 11.07
N GLU A 128 -4.52 1.57 12.40
CA GLU A 128 -3.90 2.49 13.34
C GLU A 128 -2.42 2.71 13.01
N ASN A 129 -2.04 3.96 12.86
CA ASN A 129 -0.69 4.42 12.59
C ASN A 129 -0.43 5.76 13.30
N THR A 130 0.77 6.30 13.20
CA THR A 130 1.14 7.56 13.86
C THR A 130 0.25 8.73 13.41
N PHE A 131 -0.08 8.82 12.11
CA PHE A 131 -0.96 9.87 11.59
C PHE A 131 -2.36 9.80 12.23
N LEU A 132 -2.97 8.60 12.26
CA LEU A 132 -4.30 8.40 12.84
C LEU A 132 -4.31 8.69 14.34
N LYS A 133 -3.23 8.33 15.05
CA LYS A 133 -3.09 8.67 16.49
C LYS A 133 -2.98 10.16 16.73
N LEU A 134 -2.28 10.91 15.86
CA LEU A 134 -2.25 12.37 15.93
C LEU A 134 -3.63 12.97 15.62
N MET A 135 -4.29 12.52 14.56
CA MET A 135 -5.63 12.96 14.19
C MET A 135 -6.64 12.75 15.32
N ASN A 136 -6.59 11.61 15.99
CA ASN A 136 -7.46 11.27 17.12
C ASN A 136 -6.97 11.83 18.47
N LYS A 137 -5.84 12.55 18.50
CA LYS A 137 -5.21 13.09 19.71
C LYS A 137 -4.88 12.04 20.77
N THR A 138 -4.58 10.81 20.33
CA THR A 138 -4.24 9.68 21.20
C THR A 138 -2.74 9.39 21.27
N LEU A 139 -1.93 10.07 20.46
CA LEU A 139 -0.48 9.91 20.48
C LEU A 139 0.12 10.70 21.66
N THR A 140 0.59 10.01 22.68
CA THR A 140 1.29 10.62 23.82
C THR A 140 2.79 10.59 23.68
N LYS A 141 3.35 9.51 23.06
CA LYS A 141 4.78 9.31 22.85
C LYS A 141 5.03 8.52 21.59
N THR A 142 6.13 8.83 20.89
CA THR A 142 6.62 8.08 19.73
C THR A 142 8.15 8.03 19.74
N GLY A 143 8.75 7.00 19.15
CA GLY A 143 10.21 6.97 18.89
C GLY A 143 10.65 7.86 17.73
N LEU A 144 9.70 8.32 16.90
CA LEU A 144 9.98 9.18 15.75
C LEU A 144 10.33 10.61 16.20
N SER A 145 11.32 11.20 15.54
CA SER A 145 11.60 12.64 15.66
C SER A 145 10.46 13.46 15.03
N LYS A 146 10.26 14.67 15.54
CA LYS A 146 9.37 15.67 14.95
C LYS A 146 9.75 16.03 13.51
N ASP A 147 11.03 15.91 13.16
CA ASP A 147 11.60 16.22 11.86
C ASP A 147 11.48 15.03 10.87
N SER A 148 10.88 13.92 11.28
CA SER A 148 10.58 12.80 10.36
C SER A 148 9.64 13.26 9.25
N GLU A 149 10.01 13.00 7.99
CA GLU A 149 9.25 13.41 6.81
C GLU A 149 8.53 12.22 6.18
N PHE A 150 7.23 12.40 5.95
CA PHE A 150 6.38 11.41 5.31
C PHE A 150 5.81 11.95 4.01
N ASN A 151 5.72 11.08 3.03
CA ASN A 151 4.92 11.28 1.84
C ASN A 151 3.62 10.50 2.00
N TYR A 152 2.48 11.15 1.79
CA TYR A 152 1.17 10.53 1.96
C TYR A 152 0.40 10.53 0.65
N VAL A 153 -0.29 9.42 0.36
CA VAL A 153 -1.19 9.30 -0.78
C VAL A 153 -2.56 8.80 -0.30
N LEU A 154 -3.64 9.33 -0.90
CA LEU A 154 -5.00 9.01 -0.48
C LEU A 154 -5.52 7.75 -1.15
N TYR A 155 -6.41 7.02 -0.46
CA TYR A 155 -7.07 5.85 -1.03
C TYR A 155 -7.90 6.19 -2.26
N GLU A 156 -8.54 7.35 -2.27
CA GLU A 156 -9.33 7.87 -3.38
C GLU A 156 -8.45 8.07 -4.63
N ASP A 157 -7.26 8.66 -4.48
CA ASP A 157 -6.33 8.89 -5.58
C ASP A 157 -5.80 7.57 -6.16
N ILE A 158 -5.51 6.59 -5.27
CA ILE A 158 -5.08 5.26 -5.70
C ILE A 158 -6.19 4.54 -6.46
N TYR A 159 -7.42 4.61 -5.96
CA TYR A 159 -8.58 4.00 -6.61
C TYR A 159 -8.83 4.63 -7.98
N GLU A 160 -8.80 5.94 -8.08
CA GLU A 160 -8.94 6.66 -9.35
C GLU A 160 -7.83 6.26 -10.33
N PHE A 161 -6.59 6.18 -9.86
CA PHE A 161 -5.48 5.69 -10.67
C PHE A 161 -5.73 4.26 -11.17
N PHE A 162 -6.22 3.34 -10.33
CA PHE A 162 -6.52 1.97 -10.76
C PHE A 162 -7.60 1.93 -11.83
N VAL A 163 -8.65 2.73 -11.71
CA VAL A 163 -9.70 2.86 -12.72
C VAL A 163 -9.11 3.37 -14.04
N GLN A 164 -8.33 4.46 -14.00
CA GLN A 164 -7.69 5.01 -15.20
C GLN A 164 -6.67 4.05 -15.81
N ALA A 165 -5.86 3.39 -15.00
CA ALA A 165 -4.86 2.43 -15.46
C ALA A 165 -5.50 1.20 -16.13
N ASN A 166 -6.65 0.76 -15.62
CA ASN A 166 -7.41 -0.31 -16.24
C ASN A 166 -8.00 0.14 -17.58
N ASN A 167 -8.63 1.31 -17.64
CA ASN A 167 -9.24 1.84 -18.86
C ASN A 167 -8.20 2.11 -19.97
N LYS A 168 -6.99 2.54 -19.60
CA LYS A 168 -5.88 2.81 -20.52
C LYS A 168 -4.97 1.59 -20.76
N ASN A 169 -5.31 0.46 -20.16
CA ASN A 169 -4.51 -0.77 -20.20
C ASN A 169 -3.02 -0.56 -19.85
N LEU A 170 -2.75 0.24 -18.80
CA LEU A 170 -1.37 0.51 -18.37
C LEU A 170 -0.72 -0.75 -17.79
N VAL A 171 0.54 -0.99 -18.16
CA VAL A 171 1.35 -2.14 -17.74
C VAL A 171 2.68 -1.65 -17.17
N GLY A 172 3.25 -2.39 -16.24
CA GLY A 172 4.57 -2.13 -15.65
C GLY A 172 4.51 -1.52 -14.26
N ILE A 173 5.58 -0.82 -13.85
CA ILE A 173 5.77 -0.31 -12.49
C ILE A 173 5.49 1.19 -12.44
N PHE A 174 4.67 1.61 -11.47
CA PHE A 174 4.31 3.00 -11.24
C PHE A 174 4.53 3.38 -9.77
N ASN A 175 5.06 4.58 -9.54
CA ASN A 175 5.16 5.16 -8.21
C ASN A 175 3.96 6.09 -7.97
N LEU A 176 3.18 5.82 -6.92
CA LEU A 176 2.13 6.71 -6.46
C LEU A 176 2.59 7.42 -5.19
N VAL A 177 2.98 8.67 -5.37
CA VAL A 177 3.52 9.53 -4.32
C VAL A 177 2.94 10.93 -4.45
N SER A 178 2.86 11.66 -3.34
CA SER A 178 2.53 13.07 -3.37
C SER A 178 3.71 13.90 -3.86
N LYS A 179 3.42 15.09 -4.32
CA LYS A 179 4.42 16.06 -4.76
C LYS A 179 5.39 16.45 -3.64
N ASP A 180 4.84 16.67 -2.44
CA ASP A 180 5.58 17.18 -1.30
C ASP A 180 5.56 16.19 -0.12
N ASN A 181 6.61 16.22 0.68
CA ASN A 181 6.66 15.56 1.97
C ASN A 181 6.12 16.51 3.05
N ILE A 182 5.65 15.93 4.14
CA ILE A 182 5.18 16.66 5.31
C ILE A 182 5.90 16.15 6.56
N SER A 183 6.38 17.06 7.41
CA SER A 183 7.03 16.66 8.66
C SER A 183 6.00 16.22 9.70
N LEU A 184 6.44 15.36 10.61
CA LEU A 184 5.59 14.91 11.72
C LEU A 184 5.21 16.07 12.65
N GLN A 185 6.07 17.09 12.76
CA GLN A 185 5.75 18.34 13.46
C GLN A 185 4.56 19.06 12.80
N GLN A 186 4.59 19.24 11.48
CA GLN A 186 3.49 19.89 10.75
C GLN A 186 2.16 19.16 10.93
N VAL A 187 2.17 17.82 10.90
CA VAL A 187 0.97 17.01 11.15
C VAL A 187 0.48 17.20 12.59
N SER A 188 1.40 17.22 13.56
CA SER A 188 1.12 17.42 14.97
C SER A 188 0.50 18.79 15.25
N ASP A 189 1.11 19.84 14.69
CA ASP A 189 0.64 21.23 14.82
C ASP A 189 -0.76 21.40 14.22
N TYR A 190 -0.99 20.81 13.04
CA TYR A 190 -2.29 20.86 12.39
C TYR A 190 -3.42 20.30 13.27
N PHE A 191 -3.18 19.15 13.91
CA PHE A 191 -4.17 18.54 14.81
C PHE A 191 -4.16 19.13 16.22
N GLY A 192 -3.27 20.07 16.52
CA GLY A 192 -3.13 20.66 17.85
C GLY A 192 -2.69 19.63 18.89
N CYS A 193 -1.72 18.79 18.56
CA CYS A 193 -1.15 17.76 19.40
C CYS A 193 0.27 18.13 19.85
N THR A 194 0.66 17.68 21.03
CA THR A 194 2.02 17.88 21.57
C THR A 194 2.56 16.57 22.14
N PRO A 195 2.77 15.54 21.30
CA PRO A 195 3.31 14.27 21.76
C PRO A 195 4.78 14.43 22.16
N GLN A 196 5.27 13.54 23.02
CA GLN A 196 6.70 13.41 23.24
C GLN A 196 7.33 12.70 22.02
N PHE A 197 8.07 13.46 21.23
CA PHE A 197 8.85 12.92 20.11
C PHE A 197 10.15 12.28 20.61
N GLY A 198 10.62 11.26 19.87
CA GLY A 198 11.93 10.64 20.05
C GLY A 198 12.95 11.19 19.05
N ASP A 199 14.03 10.44 18.86
CA ASP A 199 15.20 10.89 18.08
C ASP A 199 15.33 10.19 16.72
N PHE A 200 14.51 9.16 16.45
CA PHE A 200 14.59 8.42 15.19
C PHE A 200 13.98 9.24 14.05
N ILE A 201 14.81 9.64 13.10
CA ILE A 201 14.38 10.39 11.91
C ILE A 201 14.01 9.38 10.80
N TYR A 202 12.74 9.39 10.41
CA TYR A 202 12.28 8.72 9.20
C TYR A 202 12.26 9.72 8.05
N THR A 203 12.84 9.33 6.92
CA THR A 203 12.79 10.12 5.68
C THR A 203 12.21 9.25 4.57
N THR A 204 11.28 9.79 3.82
CA THR A 204 10.72 9.13 2.64
C THR A 204 11.84 8.84 1.63
N PRO A 205 12.04 7.59 1.18
CA PRO A 205 13.19 7.21 0.36
C PRO A 205 13.08 7.65 -1.10
N PHE A 206 12.10 8.47 -1.44
CA PHE A 206 11.76 8.79 -2.80
C PHE A 206 12.37 10.13 -3.25
N HIS A 207 13.12 10.10 -4.35
CA HIS A 207 13.60 11.29 -5.04
C HIS A 207 12.88 11.45 -6.37
N ILE A 208 12.24 12.59 -6.58
CA ILE A 208 11.43 12.90 -7.79
C ILE A 208 12.23 12.71 -9.08
N SER A 209 13.54 12.99 -9.06
CA SER A 209 14.45 12.85 -10.21
C SER A 209 14.60 11.42 -10.73
N ASN A 210 14.30 10.41 -9.90
CA ASN A 210 14.48 8.99 -10.23
C ASN A 210 13.16 8.29 -10.57
N ALA A 211 12.05 9.02 -10.64
CA ALA A 211 10.74 8.44 -10.93
C ALA A 211 10.63 8.07 -12.40
N VAL A 212 10.44 6.79 -12.69
CA VAL A 212 10.21 6.29 -14.06
C VAL A 212 8.85 6.76 -14.57
N ARG A 213 7.84 6.82 -13.70
CA ARG A 213 6.51 7.43 -13.94
C ARG A 213 5.91 7.83 -12.62
N MET A 214 5.37 9.02 -12.52
CA MET A 214 4.74 9.53 -11.30
C MET A 214 3.28 9.87 -11.55
N TYR A 215 2.43 9.44 -10.64
CA TYR A 215 1.11 10.01 -10.45
C TYR A 215 1.19 10.97 -9.26
N ILE A 216 0.92 12.25 -9.52
CA ILE A 216 1.09 13.31 -8.51
C ILE A 216 -0.29 13.80 -8.13
N ASN A 217 -0.78 13.45 -6.94
CA ASN A 217 -2.02 14.03 -6.41
C ASN A 217 -2.23 13.75 -4.92
N GLY A 218 -1.49 14.08 -4.02
CA GLY A 218 -1.81 13.81 -2.61
C GLY A 218 -1.60 14.99 -1.69
N SER A 219 -0.51 15.74 -1.88
CA SER A 219 -0.16 16.83 -0.96
C SER A 219 -1.05 18.07 -1.15
N GLU A 220 -1.49 18.36 -2.39
CA GLU A 220 -2.47 19.43 -2.62
C GLU A 220 -3.81 19.14 -1.93
N PHE A 221 -4.22 17.87 -1.92
CA PHE A 221 -5.44 17.46 -1.24
C PHE A 221 -5.29 17.49 0.28
N LEU A 222 -4.18 17.04 0.84
CA LEU A 222 -3.87 17.19 2.25
C LEU A 222 -3.78 18.68 2.62
N SER A 223 -3.07 19.50 1.85
CA SER A 223 -2.97 20.94 2.11
C SER A 223 -4.31 21.66 1.97
N ASN A 224 -5.21 21.21 1.08
CA ASN A 224 -6.54 21.78 0.91
C ASN A 224 -7.57 21.26 1.92
N ARG A 225 -7.43 20.05 2.43
CA ARG A 225 -8.26 19.52 3.53
C ARG A 225 -7.71 19.85 4.92
N LEU A 226 -6.44 20.17 5.00
CA LEU A 226 -5.79 20.63 6.21
C LEU A 226 -5.91 22.16 6.40
N LYS A 227 -6.50 22.89 5.45
CA LYS A 227 -6.94 24.29 5.59
C LYS A 227 -8.42 24.34 6.00
#